data_2a1f118d6cd395acbc37fd53662990d4
#
_entry.id   2a1f118d6cd395acbc37fd53662990d4
#
_cell.length_a   1.000
_cell.length_b   1.000
_cell.length_c   1.000
_cell.angle_alpha   90.00
_cell.angle_beta   90.00
_cell.angle_gamma   90.00
#
_symmetry.space_group_name_H-M   'P 1'
#
loop_
_entity.id
_entity.type
_entity.pdbx_description
1 polymer ?
#
loop_
_entity_poly.entity_id
_entity_poly.type
_entity_poly.pdbx_seq_one_letter_code
_entity_poly.pdbx_strand_id
1 'polypeptide(L)'
;MTTIPRQFLSLTTRALTVCIALAFIFAAPSASRAQTEPPIPALQAPISVYNNWSSYDELSDNIPLNEKLAMRELDELLRLRRAGVRFDYYMMDAFWFAPDGGYRTWRKDDWPKGPDAWIKKCRDNGILPGLWFGTNELVKIQPAPKWRDSLTANGGSMSFFEGGFLPDFIDVLQYWYDHGIRMFKFDFVDMYAATPADAARMSKDEIKRRNEDALREALRKFRARNPEAVLIAFNGFGGTLDNTFSPLPFSDPTDLRWLEIFQMEYTGDPRPGDVPEANFWRSMDIYSDHMVRRFEQLGFPLERIDSTGFMVGKTGTIYYRAMHAWKGAYILMMARGGWVNTVHGNLELIQGADATWMARVQKLFFELQGRGRIRTFGGIPGDVQPYGFGGITTRGEVYVVMNPAQFVATIKLPRLAPDQPAPGIGRIQFRDAGFQPRLTGNQITLGPGQMAMVGFGAYAAPSYDFGVQTDVVIPRTIEPYSISFEPSGTGSIDATTDPPSHGALRIIIQEMTPDGHLRRTWAGGPPNGENMGKVFALSATQAGRPIPIQIDYDKIVWSGLSWALGEIDARDVTPGVPLRIHFHSSEKDPITLKGRAYQVEY
;
A
#
# COMPACT_ATOMS: atom_id res chain seq x y z
N MET A 1 -33.56 45.60 -44.72
CA MET A 1 -33.24 46.87 -45.41
C MET A 1 -32.10 47.51 -44.66
N THR A 2 -31.03 47.39 -45.22
CA THR A 2 -29.97 48.30 -45.75
C THR A 2 -28.91 48.57 -44.69
N THR A 3 -27.82 47.90 -44.81
CA THR A 3 -26.52 48.20 -45.49
C THR A 3 -25.48 48.93 -44.60
N ILE A 4 -24.36 48.30 -44.50
CA ILE A 4 -23.01 48.71 -44.06
C ILE A 4 -22.49 49.89 -44.94
N PRO A 5 -21.48 50.74 -44.56
CA PRO A 5 -20.10 50.25 -44.60
C PRO A 5 -19.06 50.88 -43.63
N ARG A 6 -17.88 50.23 -43.67
CA ARG A 6 -16.55 50.55 -43.13
C ARG A 6 -16.02 51.95 -43.49
N GLN A 7 -15.12 52.50 -42.64
CA GLN A 7 -13.77 52.90 -43.06
C GLN A 7 -12.85 53.30 -41.90
N PHE A 8 -11.60 52.92 -42.06
CA PHE A 8 -10.38 53.21 -41.34
C PHE A 8 -10.09 54.68 -41.06
N LEU A 9 -9.37 54.96 -39.95
CA LEU A 9 -8.13 55.77 -39.99
C LEU A 9 -7.36 55.67 -38.64
N SER A 10 -6.05 55.51 -38.77
CA SER A 10 -5.03 55.54 -37.77
C SER A 10 -4.77 56.92 -37.20
N LEU A 11 -4.39 57.02 -35.93
CA LEU A 11 -3.45 58.05 -35.46
C LEU A 11 -2.84 57.66 -34.10
N THR A 12 -1.55 57.58 -34.10
CA THR A 12 -0.65 57.42 -32.95
C THR A 12 -0.70 58.62 -32.03
N THR A 13 -0.84 58.39 -30.72
CA THR A 13 -0.39 59.39 -29.73
C THR A 13 0.10 58.66 -28.49
N ARG A 14 1.35 58.91 -28.14
CA ARG A 14 2.02 58.49 -26.89
C ARG A 14 1.38 59.23 -25.73
N ALA A 15 0.89 58.53 -24.76
CA ALA A 15 0.61 59.10 -23.44
C ALA A 15 1.34 58.32 -22.36
N LEU A 16 2.17 59.03 -21.64
CA LEU A 16 2.94 58.66 -20.47
C LEU A 16 1.94 58.43 -19.33
N THR A 17 1.78 57.20 -18.84
CA THR A 17 0.96 56.94 -17.65
C THR A 17 1.85 56.64 -16.46
N VAL A 18 1.82 57.55 -15.51
CA VAL A 18 2.44 57.42 -14.17
C VAL A 18 1.67 56.38 -13.38
N CYS A 19 2.29 55.26 -13.08
CA CYS A 19 1.73 54.25 -12.16
C CYS A 19 1.93 54.70 -10.70
N ILE A 20 0.84 55.16 -10.07
CA ILE A 20 0.74 55.27 -8.61
C ILE A 20 0.43 53.88 -8.04
N ALA A 21 1.43 53.27 -7.40
CA ALA A 21 1.24 52.02 -6.66
C ALA A 21 0.57 52.34 -5.31
N LEU A 22 -0.74 52.08 -5.22
CA LEU A 22 -1.42 51.98 -3.92
C LEU A 22 -1.10 50.64 -3.29
N ALA A 23 -0.23 50.65 -2.29
CA ALA A 23 0.00 49.50 -1.41
C ALA A 23 -1.21 49.36 -0.47
N PHE A 24 -2.10 48.43 -0.78
CA PHE A 24 -3.06 47.92 0.20
C PHE A 24 -2.33 46.99 1.18
N ILE A 25 -2.08 47.52 2.37
CA ILE A 25 -1.65 46.70 3.51
C ILE A 25 -2.91 45.93 3.97
N PHE A 26 -3.04 44.68 3.52
CA PHE A 26 -3.93 43.73 4.16
C PHE A 26 -3.33 43.36 5.53
N ALA A 27 -3.84 43.93 6.59
CA ALA A 27 -3.64 43.41 7.93
C ALA A 27 -4.35 42.05 7.98
N ALA A 28 -3.58 40.97 7.85
CA ALA A 28 -4.07 39.63 8.17
C ALA A 28 -4.51 39.64 9.67
N PRO A 29 -5.68 39.08 10.02
CA PRO A 29 -6.03 38.91 11.41
C PRO A 29 -4.96 38.00 12.01
N SER A 30 -4.29 38.47 13.06
CA SER A 30 -3.45 37.67 13.92
C SER A 30 -4.31 36.56 14.54
N ALA A 31 -4.36 35.40 13.87
CA ALA A 31 -4.83 34.20 14.50
C ALA A 31 -3.93 34.00 15.74
N SER A 32 -4.53 34.13 16.90
CA SER A 32 -3.97 33.71 18.17
C SER A 32 -3.47 32.28 17.95
N ARG A 33 -2.15 32.09 17.81
CA ARG A 33 -1.52 30.79 17.93
C ARG A 33 -1.87 30.29 19.34
N ALA A 34 -2.89 29.46 19.46
CA ALA A 34 -2.97 28.58 20.59
C ALA A 34 -1.58 27.95 20.70
N GLN A 35 -0.96 28.04 21.87
CA GLN A 35 0.26 27.29 22.17
C GLN A 35 -0.12 25.81 22.04
N THR A 36 0.06 25.25 20.85
CA THR A 36 0.01 23.81 20.67
C THR A 36 1.21 23.27 21.44
N GLU A 37 0.93 22.44 22.44
CA GLU A 37 1.96 21.62 23.05
C GLU A 37 2.81 20.99 21.93
N PRO A 38 4.11 20.86 22.14
CA PRO A 38 4.98 20.34 21.09
C PRO A 38 4.45 18.97 20.64
N PRO A 39 4.41 18.71 19.33
CA PRO A 39 3.95 17.43 18.82
C PRO A 39 4.75 16.31 19.50
N ILE A 40 4.08 15.23 19.84
CA ILE A 40 4.71 14.06 20.46
C ILE A 40 5.90 13.65 19.61
N PRO A 41 7.09 13.44 20.21
CA PRO A 41 8.27 13.10 19.43
C PRO A 41 7.98 11.86 18.57
N ALA A 42 8.33 11.93 17.30
CA ALA A 42 8.46 10.78 16.44
C ALA A 42 9.31 9.71 17.15
N LEU A 43 9.21 8.47 16.72
CA LEU A 43 10.14 7.43 17.19
C LEU A 43 11.57 7.94 17.13
N GLN A 44 12.39 7.55 18.09
CA GLN A 44 13.79 7.99 18.13
C GLN A 44 14.66 7.30 17.05
N ALA A 45 14.17 6.20 16.51
CA ALA A 45 14.79 5.44 15.43
C ALA A 45 13.74 4.60 14.69
N PRO A 46 14.01 4.21 13.44
CA PRO A 46 13.18 3.24 12.73
C PRO A 46 13.09 1.92 13.48
N ILE A 47 11.91 1.31 13.48
CA ILE A 47 11.62 0.03 14.12
C ILE A 47 11.11 -0.98 13.09
N SER A 48 11.30 -2.26 13.41
CA SER A 48 10.75 -3.38 12.66
C SER A 48 9.69 -4.10 13.50
N VAL A 49 8.55 -4.33 12.88
CA VAL A 49 7.40 -4.99 13.49
C VAL A 49 7.10 -6.26 12.69
N TYR A 50 6.94 -7.37 13.36
CA TYR A 50 6.22 -8.50 12.82
C TYR A 50 4.77 -8.40 13.27
N ASN A 51 3.86 -8.40 12.30
CA ASN A 51 2.43 -8.43 12.56
C ASN A 51 1.88 -9.75 12.02
N ASN A 52 1.24 -10.53 12.86
CA ASN A 52 0.77 -11.85 12.51
C ASN A 52 -0.60 -11.86 11.79
N TRP A 53 -1.17 -10.70 11.46
CA TRP A 53 -2.31 -10.63 10.58
C TRP A 53 -1.99 -11.31 9.26
N SER A 54 -2.95 -11.99 8.67
CA SER A 54 -2.82 -12.80 7.47
C SER A 54 -1.88 -14.02 7.54
N SER A 55 -1.15 -14.25 8.65
CA SER A 55 -0.38 -15.49 8.82
C SER A 55 -1.27 -16.72 9.08
N TYR A 56 -2.46 -16.46 9.60
CA TYR A 56 -3.42 -17.47 10.02
C TYR A 56 -4.86 -17.01 9.89
N ASP A 57 -5.11 -15.91 9.22
CA ASP A 57 -6.48 -15.48 9.01
C ASP A 57 -7.18 -16.33 7.95
N GLU A 58 -8.47 -16.19 7.88
CA GLU A 58 -9.36 -16.92 7.00
C GLU A 58 -9.13 -16.67 5.50
N LEU A 59 -8.29 -15.71 5.15
CA LEU A 59 -7.97 -15.34 3.76
C LEU A 59 -6.71 -16.03 3.26
N SER A 60 -6.02 -16.78 4.10
CA SER A 60 -4.77 -17.46 3.79
C SER A 60 -4.89 -18.98 3.88
N ASP A 61 -4.03 -19.61 4.64
CA ASP A 61 -3.92 -21.07 4.70
C ASP A 61 -4.90 -21.73 5.70
N ASN A 62 -5.92 -21.00 6.18
CA ASN A 62 -6.88 -21.46 7.20
C ASN A 62 -6.20 -21.97 8.49
N ILE A 63 -5.13 -21.31 8.88
CA ILE A 63 -4.39 -21.65 10.08
C ILE A 63 -5.00 -20.90 11.27
N PRO A 64 -5.47 -21.59 12.34
CA PRO A 64 -6.08 -20.91 13.46
C PRO A 64 -5.06 -20.09 14.26
N LEU A 65 -5.44 -18.90 14.68
CA LEU A 65 -4.69 -18.07 15.61
C LEU A 65 -4.72 -18.73 17.00
N ASN A 66 -3.64 -19.37 17.39
CA ASN A 66 -3.51 -20.00 18.69
C ASN A 66 -2.10 -19.82 19.28
N GLU A 67 -1.96 -20.17 20.57
CA GLU A 67 -0.70 -20.07 21.29
C GLU A 67 0.44 -20.82 20.58
N LYS A 68 0.16 -22.02 20.05
CA LYS A 68 1.18 -22.85 19.38
C LYS A 68 1.71 -22.16 18.11
N LEU A 69 0.84 -21.58 17.31
CA LEU A 69 1.23 -20.82 16.11
C LEU A 69 2.06 -19.59 16.51
N ALA A 70 1.57 -18.78 17.45
CA ALA A 70 2.25 -17.57 17.88
C ALA A 70 3.65 -17.86 18.46
N MET A 71 3.80 -18.96 19.20
CA MET A 71 5.10 -19.39 19.73
C MET A 71 6.05 -19.87 18.64
N ARG A 72 5.54 -20.54 17.59
CA ARG A 72 6.31 -20.94 16.40
C ARG A 72 6.79 -19.72 15.61
N GLU A 73 5.89 -18.76 15.36
CA GLU A 73 6.24 -17.51 14.69
C GLU A 73 7.34 -16.75 15.46
N LEU A 74 7.24 -16.69 16.79
CA LEU A 74 8.29 -16.08 17.61
C LEU A 74 9.63 -16.80 17.45
N ASP A 75 9.65 -18.13 17.36
CA ASP A 75 10.89 -18.89 17.12
C ASP A 75 11.50 -18.56 15.74
N GLU A 76 10.67 -18.34 14.73
CA GLU A 76 11.11 -17.89 13.40
C GLU A 76 11.69 -16.47 13.44
N LEU A 77 11.08 -15.54 14.17
CA LEU A 77 11.66 -14.21 14.40
C LEU A 77 13.05 -14.32 15.04
N LEU A 78 13.19 -15.16 16.06
CA LEU A 78 14.47 -15.38 16.72
C LEU A 78 15.50 -16.03 15.80
N ARG A 79 15.08 -16.93 14.91
CA ARG A 79 15.95 -17.52 13.88
C ARG A 79 16.46 -16.45 12.90
N LEU A 80 15.57 -15.60 12.40
CA LEU A 80 15.93 -14.49 11.51
C LEU A 80 16.82 -13.46 12.21
N ARG A 81 16.61 -13.19 13.50
CA ARG A 81 17.50 -12.32 14.28
C ARG A 81 18.92 -12.87 14.37
N ARG A 82 19.08 -14.19 14.48
CA ARG A 82 20.43 -14.82 14.44
C ARG A 82 21.12 -14.63 13.07
N ALA A 83 20.34 -14.44 11.99
CA ALA A 83 20.85 -14.08 10.68
C ALA A 83 21.08 -12.57 10.49
N GLY A 84 20.77 -11.76 11.52
CA GLY A 84 20.99 -10.31 11.51
C GLY A 84 19.76 -9.46 11.20
N VAL A 85 18.60 -10.06 10.94
CA VAL A 85 17.34 -9.30 10.77
C VAL A 85 16.90 -8.77 12.13
N ARG A 86 16.56 -7.50 12.20
CA ARG A 86 16.06 -6.87 13.42
C ARG A 86 14.54 -6.97 13.49
N PHE A 87 14.02 -7.38 14.64
CA PHE A 87 12.62 -7.28 15.03
C PHE A 87 12.55 -6.66 16.41
N ASP A 88 11.86 -5.53 16.53
CA ASP A 88 11.68 -4.80 17.77
C ASP A 88 10.36 -5.16 18.44
N TYR A 89 9.32 -5.43 17.62
CA TYR A 89 7.97 -5.73 18.10
C TYR A 89 7.39 -6.98 17.43
N TYR A 90 6.56 -7.68 18.21
CA TYR A 90 5.63 -8.68 17.69
C TYR A 90 4.20 -8.24 18.03
N MET A 91 3.47 -7.84 16.99
CA MET A 91 2.09 -7.43 17.06
C MET A 91 1.16 -8.64 16.94
N MET A 92 0.39 -8.92 17.98
CA MET A 92 -0.74 -9.84 17.93
C MET A 92 -1.93 -9.07 17.35
N ASP A 93 -2.30 -9.41 16.13
CA ASP A 93 -3.36 -8.72 15.40
C ASP A 93 -4.76 -9.22 15.79
N ALA A 94 -5.76 -8.88 15.01
CA ALA A 94 -7.18 -9.05 15.30
C ALA A 94 -7.56 -10.45 15.82
N PHE A 95 -8.65 -10.47 16.62
CA PHE A 95 -9.35 -11.66 17.10
C PHE A 95 -8.63 -12.53 18.15
N TRP A 96 -7.62 -12.01 18.82
CA TRP A 96 -7.01 -12.66 19.98
C TRP A 96 -7.95 -12.73 21.20
N PHE A 97 -8.89 -11.82 21.31
CA PHE A 97 -9.77 -11.61 22.47
C PHE A 97 -10.99 -12.55 22.48
N ALA A 98 -11.48 -12.84 23.67
CA ALA A 98 -12.75 -13.52 23.84
C ALA A 98 -13.91 -12.55 23.47
N PRO A 99 -14.93 -13.00 22.71
CA PRO A 99 -15.98 -12.10 22.20
C PRO A 99 -16.73 -11.33 23.27
N ASP A 100 -16.88 -11.88 24.46
CA ASP A 100 -17.62 -11.31 25.61
C ASP A 100 -16.71 -10.67 26.67
N GLY A 101 -15.39 -10.66 26.43
CA GLY A 101 -14.40 -10.30 27.43
C GLY A 101 -14.02 -8.84 27.53
N GLY A 102 -14.58 -7.95 26.70
CA GLY A 102 -14.25 -6.53 26.70
C GLY A 102 -12.76 -6.25 26.55
N TYR A 103 -12.05 -6.99 25.73
CA TYR A 103 -10.59 -6.92 25.51
C TYR A 103 -9.72 -7.24 26.76
N ARG A 104 -10.28 -7.87 27.81
CA ARG A 104 -9.48 -8.28 28.97
C ARG A 104 -9.10 -9.75 28.95
N THR A 105 -9.82 -10.58 28.22
CA THR A 105 -9.63 -12.03 28.19
C THR A 105 -9.35 -12.52 26.78
N TRP A 106 -8.50 -13.51 26.69
CA TRP A 106 -8.16 -14.19 25.45
C TRP A 106 -9.10 -15.36 25.19
N ARG A 107 -9.27 -15.75 23.92
CA ARG A 107 -10.07 -16.92 23.54
C ARG A 107 -9.49 -18.18 24.17
N LYS A 108 -10.25 -18.84 25.04
CA LYS A 108 -9.77 -19.97 25.84
C LYS A 108 -9.43 -21.21 25.02
N ASP A 109 -10.14 -21.43 23.90
CA ASP A 109 -9.90 -22.59 23.03
C ASP A 109 -8.54 -22.48 22.33
N ASP A 110 -8.11 -21.29 21.98
CA ASP A 110 -6.86 -21.01 21.28
C ASP A 110 -5.71 -20.70 22.26
N TRP A 111 -6.03 -20.13 23.41
CA TRP A 111 -5.10 -19.67 24.44
C TRP A 111 -5.53 -20.15 25.83
N PRO A 112 -5.47 -21.46 26.11
CA PRO A 112 -6.05 -22.02 27.33
C PRO A 112 -5.42 -21.50 28.63
N LYS A 113 -4.17 -21.03 28.55
CA LYS A 113 -3.43 -20.45 29.70
C LYS A 113 -3.28 -18.91 29.57
N GLY A 114 -3.91 -18.29 28.59
CA GLY A 114 -3.73 -16.87 28.29
C GLY A 114 -2.36 -16.54 27.67
N PRO A 115 -2.03 -15.25 27.52
CA PRO A 115 -0.87 -14.80 26.74
C PRO A 115 0.46 -14.74 27.52
N ASP A 116 0.48 -15.01 28.82
CA ASP A 116 1.64 -14.72 29.68
C ASP A 116 2.93 -15.40 29.21
N ALA A 117 2.83 -16.63 28.72
CA ALA A 117 3.99 -17.35 28.21
C ALA A 117 4.57 -16.70 26.95
N TRP A 118 3.70 -16.23 26.04
CA TRP A 118 4.09 -15.50 24.84
C TRP A 118 4.69 -14.13 25.18
N ILE A 119 4.03 -13.34 26.03
CA ILE A 119 4.52 -12.04 26.49
C ILE A 119 5.91 -12.20 27.14
N LYS A 120 6.04 -13.18 28.03
CA LYS A 120 7.31 -13.47 28.69
C LYS A 120 8.41 -13.84 27.69
N LYS A 121 8.12 -14.75 26.75
CA LYS A 121 9.10 -15.19 25.74
C LYS A 121 9.52 -14.05 24.83
N CYS A 122 8.60 -13.16 24.42
CA CYS A 122 8.92 -11.94 23.68
C CYS A 122 9.93 -11.10 24.46
N ARG A 123 9.60 -10.73 25.69
CA ARG A 123 10.42 -9.84 26.53
C ARG A 123 11.78 -10.44 26.88
N ASP A 124 11.84 -11.72 27.23
CA ASP A 124 13.11 -12.43 27.55
C ASP A 124 14.08 -12.39 26.36
N ASN A 125 13.55 -12.24 25.14
CA ASN A 125 14.34 -12.17 23.92
C ASN A 125 14.46 -10.72 23.37
N GLY A 126 14.03 -9.70 24.14
CA GLY A 126 14.13 -8.30 23.72
C GLY A 126 13.28 -7.95 22.48
N ILE A 127 12.13 -8.62 22.34
CA ILE A 127 11.06 -8.28 21.40
C ILE A 127 9.88 -7.77 22.23
N LEU A 128 9.38 -6.59 21.93
CA LEU A 128 8.26 -6.00 22.67
C LEU A 128 6.93 -6.48 22.08
N PRO A 129 6.01 -7.01 22.90
CA PRO A 129 4.71 -7.44 22.41
C PRO A 129 3.79 -6.24 22.15
N GLY A 130 2.93 -6.37 21.12
CA GLY A 130 1.89 -5.43 20.77
C GLY A 130 0.53 -6.10 20.64
N LEU A 131 -0.56 -5.34 20.75
CA LEU A 131 -1.94 -5.81 20.60
C LEU A 131 -2.74 -4.89 19.67
N TRP A 132 -3.62 -5.52 18.92
CA TRP A 132 -4.63 -4.88 18.10
C TRP A 132 -5.95 -4.69 18.87
N PHE A 133 -6.67 -3.59 18.56
CA PHE A 133 -8.00 -3.28 19.09
C PHE A 133 -8.90 -2.74 17.97
N GLY A 134 -10.13 -3.24 17.88
CA GLY A 134 -11.20 -2.54 17.20
C GLY A 134 -11.68 -1.43 18.13
N THR A 135 -11.29 -0.19 17.87
CA THR A 135 -11.28 0.90 18.84
C THR A 135 -12.63 1.14 19.51
N ASN A 136 -13.69 1.40 18.73
CA ASN A 136 -15.06 1.49 19.26
C ASN A 136 -16.11 0.78 18.39
N GLU A 137 -15.71 0.16 17.30
CA GLU A 137 -16.58 -0.73 16.54
C GLU A 137 -16.49 -2.17 17.06
N LEU A 138 -17.63 -2.84 17.16
CA LEU A 138 -17.75 -4.18 17.70
C LEU A 138 -17.45 -5.26 16.66
N VAL A 139 -16.21 -5.32 16.20
CA VAL A 139 -15.79 -6.32 15.21
C VAL A 139 -15.51 -7.65 15.91
N LYS A 140 -16.38 -8.64 15.68
CA LYS A 140 -16.29 -9.99 16.30
C LYS A 140 -16.19 -9.97 17.84
N ILE A 141 -16.64 -8.90 18.48
CA ILE A 141 -16.73 -8.79 19.95
C ILE A 141 -18.14 -8.40 20.34
N GLN A 142 -18.60 -8.86 21.49
CA GLN A 142 -19.85 -8.42 22.09
C GLN A 142 -19.58 -7.26 23.05
N PRO A 143 -20.53 -6.31 23.18
CA PRO A 143 -20.38 -5.25 24.17
C PRO A 143 -20.38 -5.84 25.57
N ALA A 144 -19.36 -5.50 26.36
CA ALA A 144 -19.38 -5.80 27.77
C ALA A 144 -20.65 -5.18 28.40
N PRO A 145 -21.27 -5.82 29.42
CA PRO A 145 -22.50 -5.30 30.01
C PRO A 145 -22.43 -3.81 30.43
N LYS A 146 -21.27 -3.37 30.91
CA LYS A 146 -21.00 -1.99 31.31
C LYS A 146 -20.83 -1.00 30.15
N TRP A 147 -20.76 -1.47 28.89
CA TRP A 147 -20.65 -0.62 27.70
C TRP A 147 -22.00 -0.34 27.03
N ARG A 148 -23.07 -1.01 27.50
CA ARG A 148 -24.39 -0.95 26.82
C ARG A 148 -24.95 0.45 26.72
N ASP A 149 -24.67 1.29 27.70
CA ASP A 149 -25.17 2.67 27.74
C ASP A 149 -24.42 3.59 26.74
N SER A 150 -23.32 3.11 26.14
CA SER A 150 -22.58 3.83 25.09
C SER A 150 -22.96 3.41 23.67
N LEU A 151 -23.82 2.38 23.51
CA LEU A 151 -24.12 1.78 22.21
C LEU A 151 -24.91 2.71 21.29
N THR A 152 -24.56 2.67 20.02
CA THR A 152 -25.37 3.22 18.91
C THR A 152 -26.69 2.46 18.77
N ALA A 153 -27.67 3.07 18.09
CA ALA A 153 -28.99 2.46 17.88
C ALA A 153 -28.94 1.10 17.19
N ASN A 154 -27.99 0.88 16.29
CA ASN A 154 -27.76 -0.41 15.59
C ASN A 154 -26.90 -1.38 16.40
N GLY A 155 -26.35 -0.95 17.55
CA GLY A 155 -25.48 -1.77 18.39
C GLY A 155 -24.13 -2.11 17.81
N GLY A 156 -23.71 -1.44 16.73
CA GLY A 156 -22.44 -1.74 16.03
C GLY A 156 -21.22 -0.98 16.54
N SER A 157 -21.43 0.14 17.23
CA SER A 157 -20.36 1.02 17.72
C SER A 157 -20.71 1.63 19.07
N MET A 158 -19.72 2.23 19.73
CA MET A 158 -19.87 2.84 21.05
C MET A 158 -19.42 4.31 21.02
N SER A 159 -20.21 5.19 21.67
CA SER A 159 -19.86 6.59 21.89
C SER A 159 -18.64 6.71 22.81
N PHE A 160 -17.69 7.58 22.47
CA PHE A 160 -16.57 7.91 23.36
C PHE A 160 -16.91 8.92 24.44
N PHE A 161 -17.94 9.75 24.24
CA PHE A 161 -18.26 10.84 25.17
C PHE A 161 -19.45 10.56 26.08
N GLU A 162 -20.14 9.42 25.88
CA GLU A 162 -21.33 9.07 26.69
C GLU A 162 -21.33 7.56 27.04
N GLY A 163 -21.98 7.21 28.17
CA GLY A 163 -22.24 5.82 28.57
C GLY A 163 -21.06 5.04 29.17
N GLY A 164 -19.88 5.63 29.31
CA GLY A 164 -18.77 5.07 30.10
C GLY A 164 -17.86 4.06 29.37
N PHE A 165 -18.02 3.85 28.06
CA PHE A 165 -17.13 2.97 27.30
C PHE A 165 -15.66 3.45 27.31
N LEU A 166 -15.42 4.72 27.00
CA LEU A 166 -14.05 5.23 26.83
C LEU A 166 -13.19 5.09 28.10
N PRO A 167 -13.66 5.46 29.31
CA PRO A 167 -12.87 5.25 30.52
C PRO A 167 -12.47 3.79 30.72
N ASP A 168 -13.38 2.85 30.49
CA ASP A 168 -13.07 1.42 30.61
C ASP A 168 -12.11 0.93 29.52
N PHE A 169 -12.23 1.43 28.31
CA PHE A 169 -11.30 1.12 27.23
C PHE A 169 -9.88 1.60 27.56
N ILE A 170 -9.73 2.80 28.13
CA ILE A 170 -8.42 3.28 28.59
C ILE A 170 -7.88 2.43 29.74
N ASP A 171 -8.73 1.96 30.64
CA ASP A 171 -8.32 1.02 31.70
C ASP A 171 -7.88 -0.33 31.13
N VAL A 172 -8.47 -0.79 30.02
CA VAL A 172 -7.99 -1.97 29.29
C VAL A 172 -6.61 -1.74 28.70
N LEU A 173 -6.36 -0.59 28.08
CA LEU A 173 -5.04 -0.24 27.54
C LEU A 173 -3.99 -0.21 28.67
N GLN A 174 -4.33 0.41 29.81
CA GLN A 174 -3.45 0.47 30.98
C GLN A 174 -3.17 -0.94 31.54
N TYR A 175 -4.21 -1.78 31.67
CA TYR A 175 -4.06 -3.16 32.09
C TYR A 175 -3.03 -3.91 31.23
N TRP A 176 -3.14 -3.82 29.89
CA TRP A 176 -2.18 -4.51 29.02
C TRP A 176 -0.80 -3.88 29.02
N TYR A 177 -0.69 -2.56 29.17
CA TYR A 177 0.60 -1.89 29.34
C TYR A 177 1.31 -2.40 30.60
N ASP A 178 0.60 -2.52 31.72
CA ASP A 178 1.12 -3.05 32.98
C ASP A 178 1.54 -4.52 32.88
N HIS A 179 0.87 -5.29 31.99
CA HIS A 179 1.25 -6.67 31.65
C HIS A 179 2.38 -6.78 30.62
N GLY A 180 2.93 -5.66 30.16
CA GLY A 180 4.13 -5.64 29.34
C GLY A 180 3.92 -5.38 27.87
N ILE A 181 2.69 -5.12 27.41
CA ILE A 181 2.41 -4.66 26.04
C ILE A 181 2.99 -3.25 25.86
N ARG A 182 3.61 -3.01 24.72
CA ARG A 182 4.25 -1.71 24.42
C ARG A 182 3.79 -1.08 23.10
N MET A 183 3.09 -1.82 22.25
CA MET A 183 2.52 -1.30 21.01
C MET A 183 1.02 -1.57 20.98
N PHE A 184 0.26 -0.56 20.56
CA PHE A 184 -1.20 -0.57 20.50
C PHE A 184 -1.63 -0.14 19.12
N LYS A 185 -2.25 -1.04 18.37
CA LYS A 185 -2.82 -0.79 17.05
C LYS A 185 -4.32 -0.52 17.21
N PHE A 186 -4.74 0.67 16.79
CA PHE A 186 -6.13 1.12 16.83
C PHE A 186 -6.75 1.02 15.44
N ASP A 187 -7.76 0.19 15.31
CA ASP A 187 -8.47 -0.09 14.08
C ASP A 187 -9.99 0.09 14.29
N PHE A 188 -10.76 0.22 13.22
CA PHE A 188 -12.21 0.31 13.24
C PHE A 188 -12.75 1.36 14.23
N VAL A 189 -12.60 2.62 13.84
CA VAL A 189 -13.09 3.78 14.61
C VAL A 189 -14.28 4.40 13.90
N ASP A 190 -15.40 4.48 14.64
CA ASP A 190 -16.59 5.25 14.24
C ASP A 190 -16.67 6.56 15.04
N MET A 191 -16.20 7.64 14.44
CA MET A 191 -16.28 8.99 15.05
C MET A 191 -17.70 9.58 15.03
N TYR A 192 -18.63 8.93 14.34
CA TYR A 192 -20.04 9.33 14.33
C TYR A 192 -20.90 8.52 15.30
N ALA A 193 -20.29 7.64 16.09
CA ALA A 193 -20.99 6.84 17.09
C ALA A 193 -21.62 7.71 18.16
N ALA A 194 -22.93 7.56 18.34
CA ALA A 194 -23.71 8.28 19.37
C ALA A 194 -24.78 7.37 19.95
N THR A 195 -25.12 7.57 21.22
CA THR A 195 -26.27 6.93 21.81
C THR A 195 -27.55 7.37 21.09
N PRO A 196 -28.66 6.59 21.15
CA PRO A 196 -29.93 7.02 20.54
C PRO A 196 -30.40 8.41 21.02
N ALA A 197 -30.17 8.73 22.30
CA ALA A 197 -30.55 10.02 22.88
C ALA A 197 -29.70 11.17 22.29
N ASP A 198 -28.41 10.97 22.10
CA ASP A 198 -27.49 11.95 21.51
C ASP A 198 -27.76 12.14 20.03
N ALA A 199 -27.94 11.06 19.30
CA ALA A 199 -28.26 11.10 17.87
C ALA A 199 -29.55 11.84 17.55
N ALA A 200 -30.52 11.84 18.49
CA ALA A 200 -31.78 12.58 18.35
C ALA A 200 -31.65 14.10 18.56
N ARG A 201 -30.59 14.58 19.23
CA ARG A 201 -30.45 16.00 19.65
C ARG A 201 -29.22 16.71 19.07
N MET A 202 -28.27 15.98 18.52
CA MET A 202 -26.99 16.53 18.01
C MET A 202 -26.87 16.39 16.50
N SER A 203 -26.15 17.31 15.89
CA SER A 203 -25.72 17.16 14.50
C SER A 203 -24.59 16.12 14.39
N LYS A 204 -24.41 15.56 13.18
CA LYS A 204 -23.30 14.64 12.90
C LYS A 204 -21.93 15.28 13.19
N ASP A 205 -21.76 16.54 12.84
CA ASP A 205 -20.49 17.26 13.06
C ASP A 205 -20.21 17.45 14.56
N GLU A 206 -21.24 17.73 15.34
CA GLU A 206 -21.13 17.85 16.81
C GLU A 206 -20.77 16.50 17.43
N ILE A 207 -21.39 15.40 16.97
CA ILE A 207 -21.08 14.04 17.43
C ILE A 207 -19.63 13.70 17.11
N LYS A 208 -19.21 13.91 15.87
CA LYS A 208 -17.83 13.68 15.44
C LYS A 208 -16.85 14.43 16.32
N ARG A 209 -17.03 15.74 16.45
CA ARG A 209 -16.16 16.59 17.26
C ARG A 209 -16.05 16.10 18.69
N ARG A 210 -17.17 15.73 19.34
CA ARG A 210 -17.16 15.22 20.72
C ARG A 210 -16.42 13.91 20.87
N ASN A 211 -16.61 12.98 19.94
CA ASN A 211 -15.85 11.72 19.94
C ASN A 211 -14.35 11.96 19.75
N GLU A 212 -13.97 12.80 18.77
CA GLU A 212 -12.56 13.17 18.55
C GLU A 212 -11.93 13.81 19.78
N ASP A 213 -12.61 14.81 20.39
CA ASP A 213 -12.11 15.51 21.57
C ASP A 213 -11.96 14.55 22.77
N ALA A 214 -12.95 13.70 23.03
CA ALA A 214 -12.93 12.73 24.13
C ALA A 214 -11.79 11.71 23.95
N LEU A 215 -11.69 11.11 22.78
CA LEU A 215 -10.65 10.11 22.51
C LEU A 215 -9.24 10.73 22.57
N ARG A 216 -9.04 11.89 21.95
CA ARG A 216 -7.74 12.60 21.97
C ARG A 216 -7.31 12.92 23.39
N GLU A 217 -8.19 13.46 24.22
CA GLU A 217 -7.89 13.78 25.61
C GLU A 217 -7.55 12.53 26.43
N ALA A 218 -8.31 11.45 26.25
CA ALA A 218 -8.09 10.20 26.96
C ALA A 218 -6.75 9.56 26.59
N LEU A 219 -6.45 9.48 25.28
CA LEU A 219 -5.18 8.93 24.79
C LEU A 219 -3.97 9.81 25.14
N ARG A 220 -4.13 11.13 25.17
CA ARG A 220 -3.09 12.05 25.65
C ARG A 220 -2.72 11.75 27.12
N LYS A 221 -3.72 11.59 27.99
CA LYS A 221 -3.51 11.21 29.39
C LYS A 221 -2.88 9.81 29.53
N PHE A 222 -3.30 8.86 28.72
CA PHE A 222 -2.71 7.51 28.70
C PHE A 222 -1.23 7.59 28.33
N ARG A 223 -0.86 8.32 27.28
CA ARG A 223 0.54 8.49 26.86
C ARG A 223 1.40 9.25 27.86
N ALA A 224 0.86 10.29 28.50
CA ALA A 224 1.59 11.03 29.53
C ALA A 224 2.00 10.12 30.71
N ARG A 225 1.16 9.13 31.03
CA ARG A 225 1.47 8.11 32.03
C ARG A 225 2.39 6.99 31.52
N ASN A 226 2.34 6.72 30.23
CA ASN A 226 2.99 5.58 29.58
C ASN A 226 3.85 6.04 28.38
N PRO A 227 4.95 6.79 28.58
CA PRO A 227 5.72 7.41 27.50
C PRO A 227 6.37 6.41 26.54
N GLU A 228 6.57 5.16 26.96
CA GLU A 228 7.13 4.09 26.12
C GLU A 228 6.07 3.41 25.22
N ALA A 229 4.78 3.72 25.41
CA ALA A 229 3.73 3.16 24.57
C ALA A 229 3.82 3.70 23.13
N VAL A 230 3.85 2.81 22.16
CA VAL A 230 3.75 3.12 20.73
C VAL A 230 2.30 2.94 20.30
N LEU A 231 1.68 4.00 19.79
CA LEU A 231 0.31 3.98 19.30
C LEU A 231 0.31 4.12 17.78
N ILE A 232 -0.44 3.26 17.11
CA ILE A 232 -0.59 3.25 15.65
C ILE A 232 -2.07 3.43 15.31
N ALA A 233 -2.38 4.45 14.50
CA ALA A 233 -3.72 4.66 13.98
C ALA A 233 -3.94 3.86 12.69
N PHE A 234 -5.10 3.23 12.61
CA PHE A 234 -5.57 2.49 11.44
C PHE A 234 -6.86 3.08 10.90
N ASN A 235 -7.79 2.27 10.43
CA ASN A 235 -9.02 2.72 9.78
C ASN A 235 -9.91 3.56 10.72
N GLY A 236 -10.49 4.61 10.18
CA GLY A 236 -11.51 5.41 10.85
C GLY A 236 -11.04 6.72 11.49
N PHE A 237 -9.75 7.03 11.45
CA PHE A 237 -9.21 8.27 12.04
C PHE A 237 -9.30 9.50 11.13
N GLY A 238 -10.37 9.63 10.37
CA GLY A 238 -10.72 10.84 9.64
C GLY A 238 -10.47 10.80 8.14
N GLY A 239 -9.81 9.76 7.64
CA GLY A 239 -9.60 9.60 6.21
C GLY A 239 -10.90 9.32 5.45
N THR A 240 -11.04 9.86 4.25
CA THR A 240 -12.10 9.56 3.30
C THR A 240 -11.54 8.89 2.07
N LEU A 241 -12.34 8.02 1.46
CA LEU A 241 -11.97 7.41 0.19
C LEU A 241 -12.12 8.43 -0.94
N ASP A 242 -11.02 8.72 -1.62
CA ASP A 242 -10.99 9.61 -2.79
C ASP A 242 -10.57 8.82 -4.04
N ASN A 243 -11.34 8.97 -5.10
CA ASN A 243 -11.13 8.30 -6.37
C ASN A 243 -10.74 9.26 -7.51
N THR A 244 -10.50 10.54 -7.21
CA THR A 244 -10.39 11.57 -8.26
C THR A 244 -9.03 11.67 -8.92
N PHE A 245 -7.96 11.20 -8.29
CA PHE A 245 -6.59 11.48 -8.73
C PHE A 245 -5.88 10.32 -9.44
N SER A 246 -6.44 9.12 -9.39
CA SER A 246 -5.80 7.93 -9.91
C SER A 246 -6.84 6.87 -10.25
N PRO A 247 -6.55 5.93 -11.15
CA PRO A 247 -7.33 4.70 -11.27
C PRO A 247 -7.41 3.91 -9.96
N LEU A 248 -6.48 4.10 -9.03
CA LEU A 248 -6.53 3.47 -7.72
C LEU A 248 -7.42 4.25 -6.75
N PRO A 249 -8.26 3.56 -5.95
CA PRO A 249 -8.90 4.17 -4.80
C PRO A 249 -7.84 4.64 -3.81
N PHE A 250 -8.07 5.81 -3.25
CA PHE A 250 -7.18 6.39 -2.27
C PHE A 250 -7.95 6.75 -1.01
N SER A 251 -7.42 6.38 0.14
CA SER A 251 -7.91 6.85 1.44
C SER A 251 -7.05 8.03 1.87
N ASP A 252 -7.70 9.17 2.14
CA ASP A 252 -6.98 10.31 2.70
C ASP A 252 -6.27 9.90 3.99
N PRO A 253 -5.11 10.48 4.28
CA PRO A 253 -4.49 10.29 5.57
C PRO A 253 -5.38 10.80 6.69
N THR A 254 -5.16 10.29 7.86
CA THR A 254 -5.69 10.81 9.11
C THR A 254 -5.44 12.32 9.22
N ASP A 255 -6.34 13.02 9.84
CA ASP A 255 -6.13 14.41 10.23
C ASP A 255 -4.78 14.54 10.98
N LEU A 256 -3.89 15.41 10.48
CA LEU A 256 -2.55 15.63 11.05
C LEU A 256 -2.56 15.93 12.55
N ARG A 257 -3.67 16.42 13.10
CA ARG A 257 -3.86 16.60 14.55
C ARG A 257 -3.73 15.30 15.34
N TRP A 258 -4.02 14.13 14.73
CA TRP A 258 -3.83 12.83 15.38
C TRP A 258 -2.37 12.46 15.58
N LEU A 259 -1.44 13.07 14.84
CA LEU A 259 -0.01 12.91 15.07
C LEU A 259 0.48 13.47 16.42
N GLU A 260 -0.36 14.22 17.13
CA GLU A 260 -0.14 14.55 18.55
C GLU A 260 -0.29 13.33 19.47
N ILE A 261 -1.02 12.30 19.01
CA ILE A 261 -1.36 11.11 19.80
C ILE A 261 -0.61 9.89 19.25
N PHE A 262 -0.72 9.64 17.97
CA PHE A 262 -0.16 8.45 17.32
C PHE A 262 1.24 8.71 16.81
N GLN A 263 2.15 7.77 17.02
CA GLN A 263 3.48 7.81 16.41
C GLN A 263 3.41 7.57 14.92
N MET A 264 2.49 6.72 14.49
CA MET A 264 2.38 6.24 13.12
C MET A 264 0.96 6.16 12.66
N GLU A 265 0.82 6.27 11.36
CA GLU A 265 -0.41 6.03 10.65
C GLU A 265 -0.21 5.01 9.54
N TYR A 266 -1.21 4.19 9.39
CA TYR A 266 -1.27 3.13 8.39
C TYR A 266 -1.69 3.65 7.03
N THR A 267 -1.00 3.20 5.99
CA THR A 267 -1.21 3.67 4.61
C THR A 267 -2.13 2.78 3.76
N GLY A 268 -2.76 1.80 4.34
CA GLY A 268 -3.66 0.88 3.64
C GLY A 268 -3.11 -0.54 3.51
N ASP A 269 -4.01 -1.51 3.45
CA ASP A 269 -3.66 -2.92 3.26
C ASP A 269 -2.95 -3.11 1.91
N PRO A 270 -1.87 -3.92 1.87
CA PRO A 270 -1.26 -4.28 0.60
C PRO A 270 -2.19 -5.23 -0.15
N ARG A 271 -2.86 -4.72 -1.15
CA ARG A 271 -3.79 -5.50 -1.99
C ARG A 271 -3.55 -5.21 -3.47
N PRO A 272 -3.97 -6.09 -4.36
CA PRO A 272 -3.97 -5.80 -5.79
C PRO A 272 -4.81 -4.55 -6.04
N GLY A 273 -4.26 -3.63 -6.81
CA GLY A 273 -4.95 -2.42 -7.24
C GLY A 273 -5.33 -2.49 -8.70
N ASP A 274 -6.30 -1.70 -9.11
CA ASP A 274 -6.66 -1.50 -10.51
C ASP A 274 -5.62 -0.63 -11.22
N VAL A 275 -4.39 -1.11 -11.29
CA VAL A 275 -3.33 -0.45 -12.05
C VAL A 275 -3.36 -1.01 -13.46
N PRO A 276 -3.69 -0.21 -14.46
CA PRO A 276 -3.79 -0.69 -15.84
C PRO A 276 -2.54 -1.45 -16.25
N GLU A 277 -2.74 -2.67 -16.78
CA GLU A 277 -1.69 -3.49 -17.37
C GLU A 277 -0.64 -4.06 -16.38
N ALA A 278 -0.74 -3.75 -15.09
CA ALA A 278 0.19 -4.33 -14.12
C ALA A 278 -0.19 -5.80 -13.82
N ASN A 279 0.82 -6.64 -13.67
CA ASN A 279 0.62 -8.01 -13.19
C ASN A 279 0.09 -7.99 -11.76
N PHE A 280 -0.62 -9.03 -11.36
CA PHE A 280 -1.22 -9.14 -10.02
C PHE A 280 -0.24 -8.79 -8.89
N TRP A 281 0.91 -9.47 -8.86
CA TRP A 281 1.91 -9.25 -7.82
C TRP A 281 2.54 -7.84 -7.87
N ARG A 282 2.68 -7.24 -9.05
CA ARG A 282 3.21 -5.88 -9.20
C ARG A 282 2.16 -4.82 -8.84
N SER A 283 0.90 -5.09 -9.08
CA SER A 283 -0.19 -4.18 -8.71
C SER A 283 -0.29 -3.98 -7.18
N MET A 284 0.07 -5.00 -6.37
CA MET A 284 0.16 -4.86 -4.92
C MET A 284 1.23 -3.84 -4.50
N ASP A 285 2.40 -3.91 -5.13
CA ASP A 285 3.50 -2.96 -4.86
C ASP A 285 3.09 -1.54 -5.25
N ILE A 286 2.53 -1.39 -6.46
CA ILE A 286 2.11 -0.09 -7.00
C ILE A 286 0.99 0.52 -6.16
N TYR A 287 0.03 -0.27 -5.68
CA TYR A 287 -1.03 0.20 -4.79
C TYR A 287 -0.45 0.80 -3.50
N SER A 288 0.42 0.06 -2.82
CA SER A 288 1.05 0.54 -1.59
C SER A 288 1.93 1.78 -1.82
N ASP A 289 2.68 1.82 -2.92
CA ASP A 289 3.50 2.97 -3.29
C ASP A 289 2.65 4.19 -3.65
N HIS A 290 1.48 3.98 -4.28
CA HIS A 290 0.51 5.02 -4.57
C HIS A 290 -0.02 5.67 -3.29
N MET A 291 -0.40 4.86 -2.29
CA MET A 291 -0.88 5.37 -1.01
C MET A 291 0.17 6.26 -0.32
N VAL A 292 1.41 5.80 -0.25
CA VAL A 292 2.52 6.57 0.33
C VAL A 292 2.76 7.88 -0.43
N ARG A 293 2.76 7.82 -1.77
CA ARG A 293 2.93 9.00 -2.61
C ARG A 293 1.84 10.05 -2.38
N ARG A 294 0.60 9.61 -2.24
CA ARG A 294 -0.54 10.48 -1.96
C ARG A 294 -0.45 11.11 -0.57
N PHE A 295 -0.07 10.35 0.44
CA PHE A 295 0.12 10.86 1.80
C PHE A 295 1.18 11.97 1.83
N GLU A 296 2.32 11.77 1.16
CA GLU A 296 3.36 12.81 1.07
C GLU A 296 2.83 14.07 0.36
N GLN A 297 2.07 13.92 -0.74
CA GLN A 297 1.47 15.05 -1.46
C GLN A 297 0.50 15.87 -0.61
N LEU A 298 -0.19 15.23 0.33
CA LEU A 298 -1.08 15.90 1.29
C LEU A 298 -0.34 16.46 2.51
N GLY A 299 1.01 16.39 2.52
CA GLY A 299 1.83 16.94 3.57
C GLY A 299 2.05 16.02 4.77
N PHE A 300 1.69 14.73 4.65
CA PHE A 300 1.94 13.76 5.71
C PHE A 300 3.44 13.40 5.74
N PRO A 301 4.12 13.48 6.89
CA PRO A 301 5.55 13.15 6.98
C PRO A 301 5.79 11.66 6.75
N LEU A 302 6.68 11.29 5.81
CA LEU A 302 6.94 9.88 5.50
C LEU A 302 7.44 9.08 6.71
N GLU A 303 8.21 9.68 7.59
CA GLU A 303 8.69 9.04 8.83
C GLU A 303 7.56 8.66 9.81
N ARG A 304 6.37 9.21 9.63
CA ARG A 304 5.18 8.93 10.45
C ARG A 304 4.24 7.90 9.81
N ILE A 305 4.71 7.19 8.80
CA ILE A 305 3.98 6.14 8.09
C ILE A 305 4.40 4.76 8.62
N ASP A 306 3.44 3.86 8.79
CA ASP A 306 3.70 2.43 8.88
C ASP A 306 3.91 1.89 7.46
N SER A 307 5.16 1.60 7.12
CA SER A 307 5.51 0.96 5.86
C SER A 307 5.12 -0.51 5.92
N THR A 308 4.00 -0.84 5.32
CA THR A 308 3.51 -2.20 5.15
C THR A 308 3.57 -2.60 3.67
N GLY A 309 3.21 -3.83 3.32
CA GLY A 309 3.20 -4.29 1.92
C GLY A 309 4.08 -5.50 1.66
N PHE A 310 4.85 -5.93 2.66
CA PHE A 310 5.57 -7.19 2.58
C PHE A 310 4.78 -8.30 3.27
N MET A 311 4.15 -9.14 2.45
CA MET A 311 3.40 -10.32 2.88
C MET A 311 3.81 -11.53 2.07
N VAL A 312 4.24 -12.60 2.73
CA VAL A 312 4.66 -13.84 2.09
C VAL A 312 3.92 -15.05 2.66
N GLY A 313 3.60 -15.99 1.79
CA GLY A 313 2.89 -17.23 2.13
C GLY A 313 3.19 -18.32 1.14
N LYS A 314 2.54 -19.47 1.29
CA LYS A 314 2.69 -20.63 0.40
C LYS A 314 1.85 -20.49 -0.86
N THR A 315 0.73 -19.77 -0.77
CA THR A 315 -0.22 -19.57 -1.85
C THR A 315 -0.31 -18.08 -2.23
N GLY A 316 -0.70 -17.78 -3.46
CA GLY A 316 -1.06 -16.44 -3.87
C GLY A 316 -2.48 -16.12 -3.39
N THR A 317 -2.62 -15.08 -2.58
CA THR A 317 -3.90 -14.52 -2.14
C THR A 317 -3.88 -13.01 -2.27
N ILE A 318 -4.95 -12.33 -1.87
CA ILE A 318 -4.96 -10.87 -1.84
C ILE A 318 -3.86 -10.30 -0.96
N TYR A 319 -3.44 -11.02 0.07
CA TYR A 319 -2.40 -10.59 1.01
C TYR A 319 -1.06 -11.24 0.75
N TYR A 320 -1.03 -12.47 0.26
CA TYR A 320 0.19 -13.20 -0.02
C TYR A 320 0.58 -13.16 -1.49
N ARG A 321 1.85 -13.13 -1.75
CA ARG A 321 2.43 -13.23 -3.09
C ARG A 321 3.08 -14.60 -3.40
N ALA A 322 2.78 -15.63 -2.63
CA ALA A 322 3.36 -16.98 -2.80
C ALA A 322 4.89 -16.95 -3.01
N MET A 323 5.63 -16.15 -2.25
CA MET A 323 7.06 -15.87 -2.43
C MET A 323 7.45 -15.20 -3.75
N HIS A 324 6.52 -14.99 -4.68
CA HIS A 324 6.85 -14.38 -5.97
C HIS A 324 7.22 -12.90 -5.80
N ALA A 325 8.31 -12.48 -6.43
CA ALA A 325 8.82 -11.10 -6.39
C ALA A 325 9.06 -10.52 -4.98
N TRP A 326 9.25 -11.38 -3.97
CA TRP A 326 9.32 -10.94 -2.57
C TRP A 326 10.50 -10.02 -2.26
N LYS A 327 11.66 -10.22 -2.95
CA LYS A 327 12.85 -9.38 -2.74
C LYS A 327 12.60 -7.94 -3.17
N GLY A 328 11.98 -7.77 -4.34
CA GLY A 328 11.57 -6.47 -4.83
C GLY A 328 10.56 -5.79 -3.93
N ALA A 329 9.54 -6.53 -3.47
CA ALA A 329 8.54 -6.04 -2.54
C ALA A 329 9.15 -5.59 -1.21
N TYR A 330 10.10 -6.35 -0.67
CA TYR A 330 10.79 -5.98 0.57
C TYR A 330 11.61 -4.71 0.42
N ILE A 331 12.36 -4.57 -0.69
CA ILE A 331 13.10 -3.34 -0.98
C ILE A 331 12.14 -2.14 -1.10
N LEU A 332 11.03 -2.27 -1.84
CA LEU A 332 10.05 -1.19 -2.00
C LEU A 332 9.44 -0.79 -0.66
N MET A 333 9.01 -1.75 0.16
CA MET A 333 8.49 -1.49 1.49
C MET A 333 9.48 -0.66 2.33
N MET A 334 10.73 -1.09 2.39
CA MET A 334 11.77 -0.39 3.15
C MET A 334 12.10 1.00 2.59
N ALA A 335 11.97 1.18 1.27
CA ALA A 335 12.30 2.43 0.58
C ALA A 335 11.25 3.53 0.77
N ARG A 336 10.03 3.22 1.19
CA ARG A 336 8.94 4.19 1.40
C ARG A 336 9.24 5.24 2.47
N GLY A 337 10.17 4.96 3.37
CA GLY A 337 10.67 5.94 4.35
C GLY A 337 9.96 5.94 5.68
N GLY A 338 8.92 5.13 5.87
CA GLY A 338 8.24 4.97 7.15
C GLY A 338 9.17 4.43 8.24
N TRP A 339 9.03 4.95 9.45
CA TRP A 339 9.85 4.50 10.58
C TRP A 339 9.28 3.28 11.31
N VAL A 340 8.05 2.88 11.02
CA VAL A 340 7.56 1.54 11.33
C VAL A 340 7.61 0.72 10.03
N ASN A 341 8.32 -0.40 10.08
CA ASN A 341 8.51 -1.29 8.95
C ASN A 341 7.88 -2.63 9.31
N THR A 342 6.63 -2.82 8.88
CA THR A 342 5.82 -3.98 9.27
C THR A 342 5.89 -5.08 8.23
N VAL A 343 6.34 -6.25 8.66
CA VAL A 343 6.37 -7.47 7.85
C VAL A 343 5.30 -8.44 8.32
N HIS A 344 4.70 -9.18 7.37
CA HIS A 344 3.59 -10.10 7.60
C HIS A 344 3.86 -11.46 6.94
N GLY A 345 3.03 -12.42 7.29
CA GLY A 345 3.00 -13.71 6.64
C GLY A 345 3.97 -14.73 7.24
N ASN A 346 4.23 -15.79 6.48
CA ASN A 346 4.96 -16.97 6.95
C ASN A 346 6.47 -16.79 6.80
N LEU A 347 7.11 -16.12 7.76
CA LEU A 347 8.55 -15.83 7.73
C LEU A 347 9.43 -17.10 7.77
N GLU A 348 8.86 -18.25 8.10
CA GLU A 348 9.54 -19.56 8.00
C GLU A 348 10.00 -19.89 6.56
N LEU A 349 9.40 -19.23 5.55
CA LEU A 349 9.79 -19.39 4.15
C LEU A 349 11.10 -18.68 3.78
N ILE A 350 11.57 -17.74 4.61
CA ILE A 350 12.82 -16.99 4.38
C ILE A 350 13.97 -17.72 5.07
N GLN A 351 14.72 -18.51 4.32
CA GLN A 351 15.74 -19.41 4.85
C GLN A 351 17.16 -19.05 4.34
N GLY A 352 18.18 -19.53 5.05
CA GLY A 352 19.58 -19.53 4.59
C GLY A 352 20.09 -18.16 4.09
N ALA A 353 20.52 -18.10 2.86
CA ALA A 353 21.05 -16.89 2.24
C ALA A 353 20.02 -15.76 2.13
N ASP A 354 18.73 -16.08 2.01
CA ASP A 354 17.65 -15.11 1.94
C ASP A 354 17.47 -14.35 3.25
N ALA A 355 17.64 -15.02 4.41
CA ALA A 355 17.62 -14.36 5.70
C ALA A 355 18.78 -13.34 5.86
N THR A 356 19.97 -13.72 5.43
CA THR A 356 21.13 -12.80 5.43
C THR A 356 20.95 -11.66 4.43
N TRP A 357 20.37 -11.92 3.27
CA TRP A 357 20.03 -10.91 2.27
C TRP A 357 19.03 -9.89 2.86
N MET A 358 17.96 -10.37 3.50
CA MET A 358 16.96 -9.53 4.17
C MET A 358 17.59 -8.63 5.23
N ALA A 359 18.49 -9.16 6.05
CA ALA A 359 19.21 -8.39 7.06
C ALA A 359 20.07 -7.28 6.45
N ARG A 360 20.73 -7.53 5.33
CA ARG A 360 21.54 -6.53 4.61
C ARG A 360 20.69 -5.39 4.06
N VAL A 361 19.55 -5.70 3.44
CA VAL A 361 18.59 -4.70 2.94
C VAL A 361 18.06 -3.85 4.10
N GLN A 362 17.60 -4.50 5.17
CA GLN A 362 17.10 -3.80 6.35
C GLN A 362 18.14 -2.83 6.94
N LYS A 363 19.38 -3.28 7.07
CA LYS A 363 20.47 -2.45 7.59
C LYS A 363 20.69 -1.19 6.75
N LEU A 364 20.67 -1.33 5.41
CA LEU A 364 20.80 -0.19 4.50
C LEU A 364 19.65 0.82 4.70
N PHE A 365 18.41 0.34 4.66
CA PHE A 365 17.27 1.25 4.74
C PHE A 365 17.08 1.85 6.13
N PHE A 366 17.41 1.14 7.20
CA PHE A 366 17.43 1.73 8.55
C PHE A 366 18.46 2.83 8.68
N GLU A 367 19.59 2.74 7.98
CA GLU A 367 20.55 3.84 7.91
C GLU A 367 19.94 5.05 7.16
N LEU A 368 19.31 4.82 6.00
CA LEU A 368 18.68 5.87 5.21
C LEU A 368 17.49 6.52 5.92
N GLN A 369 16.67 5.75 6.63
CA GLN A 369 15.54 6.24 7.40
C GLN A 369 15.99 7.03 8.65
N GLY A 370 16.90 6.48 9.44
CA GLY A 370 17.26 7.01 10.76
C GLY A 370 18.36 8.07 10.76
N ARG A 371 19.28 8.03 9.78
CA ARG A 371 20.41 8.95 9.66
C ARG A 371 20.35 9.82 8.42
N GLY A 372 19.44 9.53 7.55
CA GLY A 372 19.27 10.19 6.28
C GLY A 372 17.91 10.84 6.15
N ARG A 373 17.49 10.96 4.90
CA ARG A 373 16.18 11.44 4.52
C ARG A 373 15.71 10.71 3.28
N ILE A 374 14.47 10.24 3.30
CA ILE A 374 13.83 9.62 2.13
C ILE A 374 12.77 10.57 1.57
N ARG A 375 12.63 10.60 0.24
CA ARG A 375 11.63 11.36 -0.50
C ARG A 375 11.11 10.55 -1.67
N THR A 376 9.86 10.77 -2.03
CA THR A 376 9.33 10.26 -3.28
C THR A 376 9.75 11.14 -4.47
N PHE A 377 9.74 10.60 -5.68
CA PHE A 377 9.97 11.36 -6.91
C PHE A 377 9.31 10.68 -8.12
N GLY A 378 9.25 11.42 -9.23
CA GLY A 378 8.63 10.94 -10.47
C GLY A 378 7.12 11.11 -10.47
N GLY A 379 6.44 10.25 -11.20
CA GLY A 379 5.00 10.30 -11.42
C GLY A 379 4.17 9.72 -10.27
N ILE A 380 2.86 9.62 -10.53
CA ILE A 380 1.90 8.95 -9.66
C ILE A 380 1.89 7.45 -9.99
N PRO A 381 2.18 6.55 -9.03
CA PRO A 381 2.27 5.12 -9.32
C PRO A 381 1.04 4.55 -10.03
N GLY A 382 -0.16 4.89 -9.57
CA GLY A 382 -1.41 4.42 -10.13
C GLY A 382 -1.76 4.98 -11.52
N ASP A 383 -1.06 6.01 -11.98
CA ASP A 383 -1.24 6.61 -13.32
C ASP A 383 -0.26 6.03 -14.35
N VAL A 384 0.33 4.88 -14.04
CA VAL A 384 1.26 4.17 -14.94
C VAL A 384 2.50 5.01 -15.31
N GLN A 385 2.89 5.93 -14.44
CA GLN A 385 4.05 6.79 -14.64
C GLN A 385 5.25 6.26 -13.88
N PRO A 386 6.48 6.28 -14.44
CA PRO A 386 7.68 5.93 -13.72
C PRO A 386 7.87 6.79 -12.46
N TYR A 387 8.21 6.15 -11.36
CA TYR A 387 8.35 6.78 -10.04
C TYR A 387 9.44 6.12 -9.21
N GLY A 388 9.73 6.66 -8.04
CA GLY A 388 10.65 6.05 -7.10
C GLY A 388 10.75 6.73 -5.75
N PHE A 389 11.62 6.17 -4.94
CA PHE A 389 12.00 6.64 -3.62
C PHE A 389 13.51 6.89 -3.60
N GLY A 390 13.92 8.06 -3.12
CA GLY A 390 15.32 8.43 -3.01
C GLY A 390 15.71 8.68 -1.57
N GLY A 391 16.72 7.95 -1.08
CA GLY A 391 17.30 8.11 0.25
C GLY A 391 18.70 8.70 0.20
N ILE A 392 19.01 9.64 1.08
CA ILE A 392 20.31 10.30 1.17
C ILE A 392 20.85 10.28 2.60
N THR A 393 22.16 10.06 2.69
CA THR A 393 22.95 10.28 3.90
C THR A 393 24.22 11.06 3.55
N THR A 394 25.06 11.37 4.52
CA THR A 394 26.41 11.94 4.27
C THR A 394 27.33 11.01 3.48
N ARG A 395 26.97 9.72 3.31
CA ARG A 395 27.75 8.71 2.59
C ARG A 395 27.41 8.60 1.10
N GLY A 396 26.23 9.08 0.69
CA GLY A 396 25.76 8.98 -0.69
C GLY A 396 24.24 8.89 -0.79
N GLU A 397 23.77 8.48 -1.96
CA GLU A 397 22.36 8.41 -2.31
C GLU A 397 21.99 7.00 -2.76
N VAL A 398 20.75 6.56 -2.44
CA VAL A 398 20.15 5.32 -2.91
C VAL A 398 18.79 5.64 -3.53
N TYR A 399 18.54 5.09 -4.70
CA TYR A 399 17.26 5.24 -5.39
C TYR A 399 16.65 3.87 -5.64
N VAL A 400 15.38 3.71 -5.31
CA VAL A 400 14.55 2.58 -5.73
C VAL A 400 13.57 3.11 -6.75
N VAL A 401 13.58 2.53 -7.95
CA VAL A 401 12.86 3.06 -9.12
C VAL A 401 11.97 1.98 -9.70
N MET A 402 10.75 2.35 -10.06
CA MET A 402 9.73 1.49 -10.66
C MET A 402 9.26 2.09 -11.98
N ASN A 403 9.17 1.25 -13.02
CA ASN A 403 8.45 1.56 -14.24
C ASN A 403 7.16 0.70 -14.29
N PRO A 404 5.98 1.24 -13.97
CA PRO A 404 4.74 0.47 -14.01
C PRO A 404 4.17 0.29 -15.43
N ALA A 405 4.74 0.98 -16.44
CA ALA A 405 4.22 0.97 -17.79
C ALA A 405 4.62 -0.30 -18.58
N GLN A 406 3.85 -0.61 -19.64
CA GLN A 406 4.14 -1.72 -20.57
C GLN A 406 5.05 -1.30 -21.73
N PHE A 407 5.91 -0.32 -21.51
CA PHE A 407 6.95 0.10 -22.45
C PHE A 407 8.23 0.46 -21.70
N VAL A 408 9.33 0.53 -22.45
CA VAL A 408 10.62 0.95 -21.90
C VAL A 408 10.55 2.43 -21.55
N ALA A 409 10.86 2.78 -20.32
CA ALA A 409 10.79 4.17 -19.84
C ALA A 409 12.09 4.62 -19.21
N THR A 410 12.42 5.89 -19.37
CA THR A 410 13.57 6.54 -18.74
C THR A 410 13.09 7.57 -17.74
N ILE A 411 13.64 7.52 -16.53
CA ILE A 411 13.35 8.50 -15.47
C ILE A 411 14.65 9.17 -15.02
N LYS A 412 14.55 10.46 -14.74
CA LYS A 412 15.62 11.25 -14.15
C LYS A 412 15.61 11.09 -12.63
N LEU A 413 16.74 10.67 -12.07
CA LEU A 413 16.95 10.65 -10.63
C LEU A 413 17.20 12.08 -10.14
N PRO A 414 16.41 12.60 -9.20
CA PRO A 414 16.61 13.95 -8.68
C PRO A 414 17.89 14.02 -7.86
N ARG A 415 18.51 15.17 -7.79
CA ARG A 415 19.55 15.43 -6.79
C ARG A 415 18.89 15.63 -5.43
N LEU A 416 19.19 14.74 -4.49
CA LEU A 416 18.62 14.81 -3.14
C LEU A 416 19.31 15.87 -2.25
N ALA A 417 20.57 16.19 -2.57
CA ALA A 417 21.34 17.28 -1.95
C ALA A 417 21.91 18.21 -3.05
N PRO A 418 21.12 19.17 -3.52
CA PRO A 418 21.55 20.06 -4.62
C PRO A 418 22.78 20.91 -4.25
N ASP A 419 22.99 21.20 -2.98
CA ASP A 419 24.09 22.01 -2.46
C ASP A 419 25.40 21.24 -2.24
N GLN A 420 25.38 19.89 -2.41
CA GLN A 420 26.56 19.05 -2.32
C GLN A 420 27.13 18.76 -3.73
N PRO A 421 28.40 18.37 -3.85
CA PRO A 421 28.95 17.87 -5.11
C PRO A 421 28.10 16.73 -5.69
N ALA A 422 28.10 16.57 -7.02
CA ALA A 422 27.42 15.46 -7.67
C ALA A 422 27.94 14.12 -7.09
N PRO A 423 27.04 13.14 -6.82
CA PRO A 423 27.38 11.94 -6.05
C PRO A 423 28.33 10.95 -6.75
N GLY A 424 28.91 11.30 -7.89
CA GLY A 424 29.85 10.45 -8.65
C GLY A 424 29.19 9.43 -9.56
N ILE A 425 29.88 8.32 -9.83
CA ILE A 425 29.38 7.25 -10.70
C ILE A 425 28.41 6.38 -9.89
N GLY A 426 27.21 6.20 -10.42
CA GLY A 426 26.20 5.32 -9.82
C GLY A 426 26.38 3.85 -10.27
N ARG A 427 25.83 2.93 -9.48
CA ARG A 427 25.78 1.50 -9.79
C ARG A 427 24.38 0.95 -9.52
N ILE A 428 23.89 0.07 -10.42
CA ILE A 428 22.68 -0.71 -10.19
C ILE A 428 23.02 -1.80 -9.16
N GLN A 429 22.35 -1.78 -8.04
CA GLN A 429 22.60 -2.65 -6.88
C GLN A 429 21.59 -3.78 -6.74
N PHE A 430 20.44 -3.65 -7.40
CA PHE A 430 19.39 -4.68 -7.48
C PHE A 430 18.53 -4.43 -8.73
N ARG A 431 18.01 -5.50 -9.33
CA ARG A 431 17.05 -5.42 -10.44
C ARG A 431 16.26 -6.71 -10.62
N ASP A 432 15.16 -6.63 -11.32
CA ASP A 432 14.49 -7.79 -11.91
C ASP A 432 15.32 -8.38 -13.07
N ALA A 433 15.16 -9.66 -13.36
CA ALA A 433 15.85 -10.34 -14.47
C ALA A 433 15.30 -9.91 -15.85
N GLY A 434 15.92 -10.39 -16.92
CA GLY A 434 15.55 -10.06 -18.29
C GLY A 434 16.14 -8.73 -18.75
N PHE A 435 15.31 -7.73 -19.02
CA PHE A 435 15.75 -6.41 -19.47
C PHE A 435 16.90 -5.87 -18.61
N GLN A 436 17.95 -5.37 -19.30
CA GLN A 436 19.12 -4.80 -18.62
C GLN A 436 18.90 -3.30 -18.41
N PRO A 437 18.62 -2.83 -17.17
CA PRO A 437 18.51 -1.41 -16.90
C PRO A 437 19.78 -0.67 -17.28
N ARG A 438 19.63 0.54 -17.83
CA ARG A 438 20.78 1.37 -18.24
C ARG A 438 20.82 2.64 -17.41
N LEU A 439 21.91 2.80 -16.67
CA LEU A 439 22.18 4.01 -15.91
C LEU A 439 23.15 4.90 -16.71
N THR A 440 22.74 6.11 -17.06
CA THR A 440 23.55 7.09 -17.78
C THR A 440 23.49 8.41 -17.01
N GLY A 441 24.60 8.75 -16.33
CA GLY A 441 24.62 9.90 -15.43
C GLY A 441 23.58 9.74 -14.32
N ASN A 442 22.58 10.61 -14.31
CA ASN A 442 21.47 10.58 -13.36
C ASN A 442 20.14 10.15 -14.02
N GLN A 443 20.19 9.40 -15.11
CA GLN A 443 19.01 8.85 -15.75
C GLN A 443 19.07 7.33 -15.74
N ILE A 444 17.96 6.67 -15.42
CA ILE A 444 17.84 5.23 -15.51
C ILE A 444 16.73 4.85 -16.49
N THR A 445 17.04 3.93 -17.39
CA THR A 445 16.08 3.31 -18.32
C THR A 445 15.73 1.93 -17.81
N LEU A 446 14.43 1.65 -17.67
CA LEU A 446 13.85 0.40 -17.18
C LEU A 446 12.96 -0.22 -18.24
N GLY A 447 12.88 -1.54 -18.25
CA GLY A 447 11.91 -2.29 -19.03
C GLY A 447 10.48 -2.19 -18.45
N PRO A 448 9.48 -2.79 -19.13
CA PRO A 448 8.07 -2.76 -18.69
C PRO A 448 7.88 -3.49 -17.37
N GLY A 449 7.19 -2.85 -16.43
CA GLY A 449 6.95 -3.42 -15.10
C GLY A 449 8.19 -3.65 -14.24
N GLN A 450 9.35 -3.12 -14.63
CA GLN A 450 10.64 -3.37 -13.98
C GLN A 450 10.88 -2.43 -12.81
N MET A 451 11.47 -2.99 -11.75
CA MET A 451 12.11 -2.22 -10.69
C MET A 451 13.63 -2.37 -10.68
N ALA A 452 14.32 -1.36 -10.17
CA ALA A 452 15.74 -1.41 -9.88
C ALA A 452 16.10 -0.55 -8.66
N MET A 453 17.22 -0.89 -8.01
CA MET A 453 17.85 -0.06 -7.00
C MET A 453 19.21 0.41 -7.48
N VAL A 454 19.49 1.70 -7.31
CA VAL A 454 20.73 2.38 -7.72
C VAL A 454 21.39 3.00 -6.51
N GLY A 455 22.68 2.80 -6.34
CA GLY A 455 23.51 3.44 -5.32
C GLY A 455 24.52 4.40 -5.92
N PHE A 456 24.75 5.52 -5.25
CA PHE A 456 25.78 6.52 -5.53
C PHE A 456 26.66 6.75 -4.30
N GLY A 457 27.87 7.27 -4.52
CA GLY A 457 28.83 7.48 -3.44
C GLY A 457 29.27 6.15 -2.80
N ALA A 458 29.27 6.06 -1.49
CA ALA A 458 29.60 4.81 -0.79
C ALA A 458 28.65 3.66 -1.11
N TYR A 459 27.40 3.96 -1.48
CA TYR A 459 26.38 2.96 -1.82
C TYR A 459 26.55 2.39 -3.24
N ALA A 460 27.46 2.91 -4.05
CA ALA A 460 27.88 2.29 -5.31
C ALA A 460 28.87 1.13 -5.14
N ALA A 461 29.35 0.89 -3.93
CA ALA A 461 30.33 -0.17 -3.66
C ALA A 461 29.72 -1.57 -3.88
N PRO A 462 30.56 -2.58 -4.30
CA PRO A 462 30.12 -3.97 -4.49
C PRO A 462 29.47 -4.60 -3.24
N SER A 463 29.80 -4.13 -2.04
CA SER A 463 29.19 -4.61 -0.80
C SER A 463 27.68 -4.33 -0.69
N TYR A 464 27.17 -3.41 -1.51
CA TYR A 464 25.75 -3.10 -1.64
C TYR A 464 25.07 -3.78 -2.84
N ASP A 465 25.77 -4.69 -3.51
CA ASP A 465 25.15 -5.53 -4.54
C ASP A 465 24.18 -6.52 -3.87
N PHE A 466 22.90 -6.35 -4.16
CA PHE A 466 21.80 -7.20 -3.69
C PHE A 466 21.33 -8.19 -4.75
N GLY A 467 21.94 -8.14 -5.94
CA GLY A 467 21.78 -9.14 -6.99
C GLY A 467 20.57 -8.92 -7.91
N VAL A 468 20.08 -10.02 -8.42
CA VAL A 468 19.00 -10.07 -9.40
C VAL A 468 17.84 -10.91 -8.86
N GLN A 469 16.63 -10.42 -9.00
CA GLN A 469 15.41 -11.17 -8.72
C GLN A 469 15.08 -12.04 -9.94
N THR A 470 15.30 -13.34 -9.83
CA THR A 470 15.27 -14.26 -10.98
C THR A 470 13.88 -14.85 -11.27
N ASP A 471 12.98 -14.80 -10.32
CA ASP A 471 11.58 -15.24 -10.47
C ASP A 471 10.70 -14.19 -11.18
N VAL A 472 11.22 -13.00 -11.44
CA VAL A 472 10.62 -11.95 -12.26
C VAL A 472 11.49 -11.74 -13.48
N VAL A 473 10.97 -12.04 -14.66
CA VAL A 473 11.67 -11.86 -15.93
C VAL A 473 10.97 -10.77 -16.76
N ILE A 474 11.67 -9.67 -16.95
CA ILE A 474 11.16 -8.55 -17.74
C ILE A 474 11.49 -8.77 -19.22
N PRO A 475 10.56 -8.58 -20.15
CA PRO A 475 10.85 -8.67 -21.57
C PRO A 475 12.03 -7.78 -21.98
N ARG A 476 12.90 -8.29 -22.82
CA ARG A 476 14.03 -7.52 -23.40
C ARG A 476 13.55 -6.51 -24.42
N THR A 477 12.54 -6.91 -25.20
CA THR A 477 11.87 -6.05 -26.15
C THR A 477 10.36 -6.11 -25.92
N ILE A 478 9.70 -5.00 -26.21
CA ILE A 478 8.24 -4.87 -26.22
C ILE A 478 7.86 -3.87 -27.30
N GLU A 479 7.05 -4.30 -28.25
CA GLU A 479 6.60 -3.49 -29.37
C GLU A 479 5.07 -3.59 -29.52
N PRO A 480 4.36 -2.50 -29.82
CA PRO A 480 2.93 -2.57 -30.11
C PRO A 480 2.65 -3.56 -31.23
N TYR A 481 1.66 -4.40 -31.05
CA TYR A 481 1.20 -5.35 -32.05
C TYR A 481 -0.09 -4.88 -32.72
N SER A 482 -0.12 -4.90 -34.05
CA SER A 482 -1.29 -4.44 -34.80
C SER A 482 -2.41 -5.46 -34.72
N ILE A 483 -3.43 -5.16 -33.92
CA ILE A 483 -4.62 -6.00 -33.71
C ILE A 483 -5.82 -5.08 -33.43
N SER A 484 -7.00 -5.45 -33.97
CA SER A 484 -8.26 -4.80 -33.65
C SER A 484 -9.16 -5.76 -32.89
N PHE A 485 -9.70 -5.29 -31.77
CA PHE A 485 -10.67 -6.01 -30.97
C PHE A 485 -12.06 -5.43 -31.24
N GLU A 486 -12.96 -6.26 -31.72
CA GLU A 486 -14.32 -5.85 -32.09
C GLU A 486 -15.35 -6.46 -31.12
N PRO A 487 -16.40 -5.70 -30.74
CA PRO A 487 -17.50 -6.24 -29.94
C PRO A 487 -18.14 -7.45 -30.62
N SER A 488 -18.29 -8.56 -29.90
CA SER A 488 -18.88 -9.81 -30.39
C SER A 488 -20.10 -10.28 -29.60
N GLY A 489 -20.51 -9.51 -28.59
CA GLY A 489 -21.66 -9.77 -27.73
C GLY A 489 -21.63 -8.92 -26.49
N THR A 490 -22.61 -9.09 -25.61
CA THR A 490 -22.62 -8.44 -24.30
C THR A 490 -21.43 -8.91 -23.49
N GLY A 491 -20.58 -7.99 -23.08
CA GLY A 491 -19.37 -8.30 -22.31
C GLY A 491 -18.32 -9.11 -23.07
N SER A 492 -18.35 -9.12 -24.41
CA SER A 492 -17.42 -9.91 -25.23
C SER A 492 -16.78 -9.10 -26.32
N ILE A 493 -15.49 -9.37 -26.60
CA ILE A 493 -14.75 -8.87 -27.76
C ILE A 493 -13.96 -9.99 -28.41
N ASP A 494 -13.82 -9.89 -29.72
CA ASP A 494 -13.05 -10.81 -30.54
C ASP A 494 -11.97 -10.06 -31.32
N ALA A 495 -10.88 -10.75 -31.60
CA ALA A 495 -9.89 -10.30 -32.54
C ALA A 495 -9.41 -11.46 -33.44
N THR A 496 -9.03 -11.12 -34.66
CA THR A 496 -8.31 -12.04 -35.56
C THR A 496 -7.06 -11.36 -36.02
N THR A 497 -5.93 -12.04 -35.91
CA THR A 497 -4.63 -11.49 -36.26
C THR A 497 -3.71 -12.57 -36.82
N ASP A 498 -2.61 -12.18 -37.44
CA ASP A 498 -1.52 -13.08 -37.73
C ASP A 498 -0.90 -13.58 -36.41
N PRO A 499 -0.39 -14.80 -36.34
CA PRO A 499 0.30 -15.26 -35.14
C PRO A 499 1.66 -14.57 -34.95
N PRO A 500 2.15 -14.46 -33.71
CA PRO A 500 3.50 -13.95 -33.47
C PRO A 500 4.54 -14.83 -34.16
N SER A 501 5.54 -14.21 -34.79
CA SER A 501 6.60 -14.94 -35.50
C SER A 501 7.72 -15.41 -34.56
N HIS A 502 7.86 -14.79 -33.38
CA HIS A 502 8.88 -15.08 -32.37
C HIS A 502 8.42 -14.53 -31.02
N GLY A 503 9.11 -14.90 -29.93
CA GLY A 503 8.77 -14.44 -28.59
C GLY A 503 7.35 -14.82 -28.16
N ALA A 504 6.56 -13.86 -27.67
CA ALA A 504 5.17 -14.07 -27.31
C ALA A 504 4.29 -12.87 -27.70
N LEU A 505 3.00 -13.13 -27.90
CA LEU A 505 1.98 -12.11 -28.03
C LEU A 505 1.34 -11.85 -26.66
N ARG A 506 1.61 -10.70 -26.07
CA ARG A 506 1.00 -10.22 -24.84
C ARG A 506 -0.29 -9.50 -25.17
N ILE A 507 -1.37 -9.92 -24.56
CA ILE A 507 -2.74 -9.40 -24.75
C ILE A 507 -3.19 -8.78 -23.45
N ILE A 508 -3.74 -7.57 -23.53
CA ILE A 508 -4.27 -6.83 -22.39
C ILE A 508 -5.67 -6.38 -22.74
N ILE A 509 -6.64 -6.80 -21.94
CA ILE A 509 -8.05 -6.40 -22.06
C ILE A 509 -8.42 -5.60 -20.82
N GLN A 510 -9.01 -4.42 -21.00
CA GLN A 510 -9.47 -3.55 -19.93
C GLN A 510 -11.00 -3.42 -19.96
N GLU A 511 -11.61 -3.45 -18.79
CA GLU A 511 -13.02 -3.11 -18.60
C GLU A 511 -13.13 -1.61 -18.31
N MET A 512 -13.94 -0.95 -19.11
CA MET A 512 -14.19 0.49 -19.01
C MET A 512 -15.65 0.72 -18.62
N THR A 513 -15.91 1.75 -17.86
CA THR A 513 -17.27 2.25 -17.64
C THR A 513 -17.85 2.83 -18.94
N PRO A 514 -19.18 2.94 -19.09
CA PRO A 514 -19.80 3.47 -20.30
C PRO A 514 -19.34 4.89 -20.68
N ASP A 515 -18.91 5.67 -19.69
CA ASP A 515 -18.35 7.02 -19.88
C ASP A 515 -16.85 7.03 -20.21
N GLY A 516 -16.24 5.84 -20.38
CA GLY A 516 -14.88 5.67 -20.90
C GLY A 516 -13.77 5.75 -19.84
N HIS A 517 -14.10 5.72 -18.56
CA HIS A 517 -13.11 5.59 -17.49
C HIS A 517 -12.80 4.12 -17.21
N LEU A 518 -11.60 3.85 -16.70
CA LEU A 518 -11.27 2.53 -16.20
C LEU A 518 -12.28 2.16 -15.09
N ARG A 519 -12.93 0.99 -15.22
CA ARG A 519 -13.81 0.49 -14.20
C ARG A 519 -13.00 0.25 -12.93
N ARG A 520 -13.47 0.78 -11.82
CA ARG A 520 -12.87 0.57 -10.50
C ARG A 520 -13.71 -0.46 -9.76
N THR A 521 -13.12 -1.61 -9.53
CA THR A 521 -13.75 -2.64 -8.73
C THR A 521 -13.15 -2.61 -7.33
N TRP A 522 -14.00 -2.61 -6.33
CA TRP A 522 -13.58 -2.91 -4.98
C TRP A 522 -13.30 -4.39 -4.86
N ALA A 523 -12.21 -4.69 -4.19
CA ALA A 523 -11.92 -6.02 -3.73
C ALA A 523 -13.12 -6.57 -2.95
N GLY A 524 -13.91 -7.37 -3.57
CA GLY A 524 -15.16 -7.93 -3.08
C GLY A 524 -15.40 -9.29 -3.71
N GLY A 525 -14.33 -10.00 -4.05
CA GLY A 525 -14.42 -11.37 -4.50
C GLY A 525 -14.95 -12.29 -3.38
N PRO A 526 -15.46 -13.45 -3.73
CA PRO A 526 -15.96 -14.40 -2.74
C PRO A 526 -14.85 -14.77 -1.76
N PRO A 527 -15.18 -14.86 -0.45
CA PRO A 527 -14.19 -15.12 0.60
C PRO A 527 -13.50 -16.49 0.51
N ASN A 528 -13.85 -17.31 -0.45
CA ASN A 528 -13.37 -18.69 -0.62
C ASN A 528 -12.35 -18.86 -1.76
N GLY A 529 -11.71 -17.80 -2.22
CA GLY A 529 -10.70 -17.93 -3.26
C GLY A 529 -11.22 -18.35 -4.61
N GLU A 530 -12.45 -17.97 -4.94
CA GLU A 530 -12.93 -18.17 -6.30
C GLU A 530 -12.10 -17.31 -7.25
N ASN A 531 -11.47 -17.99 -8.14
CA ASN A 531 -10.53 -17.47 -9.10
C ASN A 531 -11.25 -16.53 -10.10
N MET A 532 -10.58 -15.49 -10.53
CA MET A 532 -11.05 -14.55 -11.56
C MET A 532 -11.44 -15.20 -12.88
N GLY A 533 -10.94 -16.38 -13.20
CA GLY A 533 -11.38 -17.17 -14.33
C GLY A 533 -12.89 -17.46 -14.36
N LYS A 534 -13.60 -17.21 -13.24
CA LYS A 534 -15.06 -17.24 -13.19
C LYS A 534 -15.71 -15.90 -13.55
N VAL A 535 -14.97 -14.81 -13.51
CA VAL A 535 -15.48 -13.48 -13.83
C VAL A 535 -15.21 -13.14 -15.29
N PHE A 536 -14.06 -13.52 -15.80
CA PHE A 536 -13.75 -13.36 -17.22
C PHE A 536 -12.93 -14.53 -17.77
N ALA A 537 -13.04 -14.75 -19.06
CA ALA A 537 -12.30 -15.76 -19.79
C ALA A 537 -11.60 -15.14 -21.01
N LEU A 538 -10.32 -15.40 -21.13
CA LEU A 538 -9.51 -15.09 -22.30
C LEU A 538 -9.12 -16.40 -22.96
N SER A 539 -9.42 -16.57 -24.25
CA SER A 539 -9.13 -17.78 -25.01
C SER A 539 -8.59 -17.45 -26.39
N ALA A 540 -7.83 -18.38 -26.97
CA ALA A 540 -7.35 -18.28 -28.34
C ALA A 540 -7.51 -19.60 -29.09
N THR A 541 -7.71 -19.50 -30.41
CA THR A 541 -7.83 -20.66 -31.30
C THR A 541 -7.13 -20.40 -32.63
N GLN A 542 -6.61 -21.47 -33.24
CA GLN A 542 -6.16 -21.51 -34.65
C GLN A 542 -6.81 -22.69 -35.36
N ALA A 543 -7.43 -22.44 -36.50
CA ALA A 543 -8.14 -23.47 -37.27
C ALA A 543 -9.07 -24.38 -36.41
N GLY A 544 -9.73 -23.76 -35.40
CA GLY A 544 -10.61 -24.42 -34.43
C GLY A 544 -9.91 -25.20 -33.32
N ARG A 545 -8.57 -25.19 -33.24
CA ARG A 545 -7.82 -25.81 -32.14
C ARG A 545 -7.54 -24.77 -31.05
N PRO A 546 -7.75 -25.09 -29.77
CA PRO A 546 -7.33 -24.21 -28.68
C PRO A 546 -5.81 -23.97 -28.68
N ILE A 547 -5.43 -22.74 -28.44
CA ILE A 547 -4.03 -22.32 -28.23
C ILE A 547 -3.83 -22.00 -26.76
N PRO A 548 -2.77 -22.49 -26.12
CA PRO A 548 -2.47 -22.17 -24.73
C PRO A 548 -2.28 -20.66 -24.54
N ILE A 549 -2.86 -20.12 -23.51
CA ILE A 549 -2.61 -18.75 -23.03
C ILE A 549 -2.15 -18.84 -21.60
N GLN A 550 -1.02 -18.23 -21.29
CA GLN A 550 -0.59 -18.01 -19.93
C GLN A 550 -1.30 -16.78 -19.41
N ILE A 551 -2.18 -16.94 -18.43
CA ILE A 551 -2.98 -15.85 -17.85
C ILE A 551 -2.51 -15.58 -16.43
N ASP A 552 -2.37 -14.30 -16.08
CA ASP A 552 -1.79 -13.84 -14.82
C ASP A 552 -2.86 -13.57 -13.75
N TYR A 553 -3.86 -14.44 -13.62
CA TYR A 553 -4.89 -14.27 -12.58
C TYR A 553 -5.27 -15.55 -11.82
N ASP A 554 -4.67 -16.68 -12.13
CA ASP A 554 -4.97 -17.97 -11.50
C ASP A 554 -4.64 -18.03 -9.99
N LYS A 555 -3.86 -17.09 -9.52
CA LYS A 555 -3.45 -16.94 -8.11
C LYS A 555 -4.19 -15.81 -7.38
N ILE A 556 -5.15 -15.18 -8.02
CA ILE A 556 -5.94 -14.11 -7.42
C ILE A 556 -7.12 -14.75 -6.68
N VAL A 557 -7.11 -14.64 -5.38
CA VAL A 557 -8.18 -15.14 -4.52
C VAL A 557 -9.34 -14.16 -4.43
N TRP A 558 -9.02 -12.88 -4.52
CA TRP A 558 -9.96 -11.81 -4.27
C TRP A 558 -9.61 -10.63 -5.17
N SER A 559 -10.48 -10.24 -6.04
CA SER A 559 -10.10 -9.29 -7.04
C SER A 559 -11.04 -8.12 -7.15
N GLY A 560 -10.45 -7.00 -7.36
CA GLY A 560 -11.05 -5.82 -7.87
C GLY A 560 -10.45 -5.41 -9.21
N LEU A 561 -9.88 -6.34 -9.96
CA LEU A 561 -9.19 -6.01 -11.20
C LEU A 561 -10.17 -5.83 -12.34
N SER A 562 -10.01 -4.74 -13.08
CA SER A 562 -10.77 -4.39 -14.27
C SER A 562 -9.98 -4.63 -15.56
N TRP A 563 -9.03 -5.55 -15.52
CA TRP A 563 -8.21 -5.91 -16.68
C TRP A 563 -7.77 -7.38 -16.62
N ALA A 564 -7.48 -7.94 -17.78
CA ALA A 564 -6.87 -9.24 -17.95
C ALA A 564 -5.57 -9.11 -18.75
N LEU A 565 -4.55 -9.86 -18.33
CA LEU A 565 -3.30 -9.99 -19.05
C LEU A 565 -3.05 -11.45 -19.38
N GLY A 566 -2.77 -11.74 -20.65
CA GLY A 566 -2.41 -13.09 -21.10
C GLY A 566 -1.30 -13.06 -22.13
N GLU A 567 -0.55 -14.16 -22.23
CA GLU A 567 0.51 -14.32 -23.23
C GLU A 567 0.35 -15.61 -24.01
N ILE A 568 0.57 -15.53 -25.32
CA ILE A 568 0.60 -16.66 -26.26
C ILE A 568 2.02 -16.78 -26.79
N ASP A 569 2.69 -17.89 -26.50
CA ASP A 569 4.03 -18.15 -26.98
C ASP A 569 4.01 -18.43 -28.50
N ALA A 570 4.95 -17.87 -29.25
CA ALA A 570 5.10 -18.11 -30.69
C ALA A 570 5.35 -19.59 -31.03
N ARG A 571 5.85 -20.37 -30.09
CA ARG A 571 6.05 -21.83 -30.25
C ARG A 571 4.76 -22.64 -30.26
N ASP A 572 3.68 -22.09 -29.70
CA ASP A 572 2.38 -22.76 -29.59
C ASP A 572 1.45 -22.47 -30.78
N VAL A 573 1.88 -21.59 -31.70
CA VAL A 573 1.09 -21.19 -32.87
C VAL A 573 1.69 -21.68 -34.18
N THR A 574 0.83 -21.88 -35.19
CA THR A 574 1.25 -22.27 -36.53
C THR A 574 1.43 -21.01 -37.40
N PRO A 575 2.61 -20.74 -37.94
CA PRO A 575 2.84 -19.61 -38.83
C PRO A 575 1.88 -19.59 -40.04
N GLY A 576 1.40 -18.39 -40.39
CA GLY A 576 0.51 -18.20 -41.54
C GLY A 576 -0.94 -18.67 -41.34
N VAL A 577 -1.29 -19.23 -40.20
CA VAL A 577 -2.67 -19.56 -39.82
C VAL A 577 -3.21 -18.46 -38.92
N PRO A 578 -4.33 -17.81 -39.25
CA PRO A 578 -4.88 -16.75 -38.42
C PRO A 578 -5.17 -17.20 -36.99
N LEU A 579 -4.78 -16.39 -36.02
CA LEU A 579 -5.05 -16.56 -34.60
C LEU A 579 -6.33 -15.80 -34.26
N ARG A 580 -7.28 -16.49 -33.66
CA ARG A 580 -8.52 -15.89 -33.14
C ARG A 580 -8.43 -15.79 -31.63
N ILE A 581 -8.70 -14.61 -31.09
CA ILE A 581 -8.69 -14.31 -29.67
C ILE A 581 -10.11 -13.93 -29.28
N HIS A 582 -10.60 -14.50 -28.19
CA HIS A 582 -11.90 -14.20 -27.62
C HIS A 582 -11.77 -13.87 -26.15
N PHE A 583 -12.42 -12.79 -25.73
CA PHE A 583 -12.55 -12.41 -24.33
C PHE A 583 -14.01 -12.25 -23.97
N HIS A 584 -14.39 -12.75 -22.80
CA HIS A 584 -15.71 -12.59 -22.21
C HIS A 584 -15.60 -12.23 -20.73
N SER A 585 -16.35 -11.20 -20.32
CA SER A 585 -16.58 -10.84 -18.92
C SER A 585 -18.00 -11.21 -18.53
N SER A 586 -18.17 -11.88 -17.40
CA SER A 586 -19.48 -12.18 -16.81
C SER A 586 -19.99 -11.06 -15.90
N GLU A 587 -19.39 -9.88 -15.98
CA GLU A 587 -19.79 -8.72 -15.22
C GLU A 587 -21.22 -8.31 -15.53
N LYS A 588 -21.98 -7.97 -14.47
CA LYS A 588 -23.40 -7.64 -14.60
C LYS A 588 -23.65 -6.17 -14.93
N ASP A 589 -22.71 -5.31 -14.54
CA ASP A 589 -22.82 -3.88 -14.82
C ASP A 589 -22.47 -3.59 -16.27
N PRO A 590 -23.03 -2.54 -16.88
CA PRO A 590 -22.65 -2.13 -18.22
C PRO A 590 -21.14 -1.79 -18.28
N ILE A 591 -20.42 -2.47 -19.16
CA ILE A 591 -18.99 -2.27 -19.41
C ILE A 591 -18.74 -2.11 -20.90
N THR A 592 -17.66 -1.40 -21.21
CA THR A 592 -17.03 -1.37 -22.53
C THR A 592 -15.67 -2.03 -22.42
N LEU A 593 -15.34 -2.90 -23.36
CA LEU A 593 -14.06 -3.61 -23.38
C LEU A 593 -13.09 -2.94 -24.34
N LYS A 594 -11.85 -2.80 -23.90
CA LYS A 594 -10.76 -2.23 -24.72
C LYS A 594 -9.57 -3.18 -24.69
N GLY A 595 -9.21 -3.71 -25.87
CA GLY A 595 -8.09 -4.62 -26.06
C GLY A 595 -6.90 -3.97 -26.74
N ARG A 596 -5.70 -4.42 -26.38
CA ARG A 596 -4.44 -4.12 -27.08
C ARG A 596 -3.47 -5.28 -26.93
N ALA A 597 -2.46 -5.30 -27.78
CA ALA A 597 -1.45 -6.34 -27.72
C ALA A 597 -0.06 -5.81 -28.01
N TYR A 598 0.92 -6.58 -27.57
CA TYR A 598 2.35 -6.31 -27.75
C TYR A 598 3.08 -7.59 -28.17
N GLN A 599 4.05 -7.43 -29.06
CA GLN A 599 5.08 -8.43 -29.29
C GLN A 599 6.13 -8.31 -28.19
N VAL A 600 6.42 -9.40 -27.49
CA VAL A 600 7.43 -9.42 -26.41
C VAL A 600 8.48 -10.48 -26.64
N GLU A 601 9.74 -10.21 -26.24
CA GLU A 601 10.83 -11.17 -26.21
C GLU A 601 11.49 -11.18 -24.81
N TYR A 602 11.79 -12.36 -24.32
CA TYR A 602 12.43 -12.56 -23.01
C TYR A 602 13.93 -12.87 -23.09
#